data_0f385a0378c92f5cd07b1f1c91044257
#
_entry.id   0f385a0378c92f5cd07b1f1c91044257
#
_cell.length_a   1.000
_cell.length_b   1.000
_cell.length_c   1.000
_cell.angle_alpha   90.00
_cell.angle_beta   90.00
_cell.angle_gamma   90.00
#
_symmetry.space_group_name_H-M   'P 1'
#
loop_
_entity.id
_entity.type
_entity.pdbx_description
1 polymer ?
#
loop_
_entity_poly.entity_id
_entity_poly.type
_entity_poly.pdbx_seq_one_letter_code
_entity_poly.pdbx_strand_id
1 'polypeptide(L)'
;MKTGFLTLDAIEAFDRDGYIVVENLLDEEETELLGTIARRDHALAAARVSRADGEGGSVDLVVENELPADSIYSAIVQAEPLVTAMESLLGDEVYNYHHKMILKEPRIGGAWTWHQDYGYWYNNGCLLPDMASCMFAVDGATRENGCLQVLRGSHRMGRIDHIKRGDQTGADLERVNVALQRMELVHVEMAAGSAVLFHGNTLHRSDQNVSENPRWAFICCYNARSNNPYKEGRHPHYSPLLRVAADHVATIGRRHLHTLQAGH
;
A
#
# COMPACT_ATOMS: atom_id res chain seq x y z
N MET A 1 10.35 -12.62 -6.20
CA MET A 1 10.35 -11.68 -5.03
C MET A 1 11.55 -11.98 -4.13
N LYS A 2 12.21 -10.93 -3.63
CA LYS A 2 13.39 -11.02 -2.75
C LYS A 2 13.05 -11.73 -1.44
N THR A 3 13.87 -12.70 -1.05
CA THR A 3 13.74 -13.43 0.22
C THR A 3 14.71 -12.88 1.27
N GLY A 4 14.43 -13.12 2.57
CA GLY A 4 15.33 -12.74 3.67
C GLY A 4 15.61 -11.23 3.78
N PHE A 5 14.71 -10.39 3.29
CA PHE A 5 14.90 -8.93 3.32
C PHE A 5 14.62 -8.32 4.69
N LEU A 6 13.83 -9.01 5.53
CA LEU A 6 13.52 -8.54 6.87
C LEU A 6 14.58 -9.07 7.85
N THR A 7 15.55 -8.21 8.19
CA THR A 7 16.57 -8.47 9.19
C THR A 7 16.13 -7.97 10.56
N LEU A 8 16.85 -8.34 11.63
CA LEU A 8 16.60 -7.78 12.97
C LEU A 8 16.70 -6.26 12.98
N ASP A 9 17.72 -5.70 12.32
CA ASP A 9 17.90 -4.23 12.20
C ASP A 9 16.70 -3.58 11.48
N ALA A 10 16.11 -4.26 10.48
CA ALA A 10 14.92 -3.77 9.78
C ALA A 10 13.67 -3.79 10.68
N ILE A 11 13.52 -4.82 11.54
CA ILE A 11 12.44 -4.89 12.53
C ILE A 11 12.60 -3.76 13.55
N GLU A 12 13.81 -3.58 14.11
CA GLU A 12 14.09 -2.47 15.03
C GLU A 12 13.83 -1.10 14.38
N ALA A 13 14.18 -0.95 13.10
CA ALA A 13 13.90 0.28 12.35
C ALA A 13 12.39 0.51 12.18
N PHE A 14 11.62 -0.53 11.87
CA PHE A 14 10.17 -0.45 11.77
C PHE A 14 9.52 -0.04 13.10
N ASP A 15 9.94 -0.64 14.21
CA ASP A 15 9.45 -0.32 15.56
C ASP A 15 9.81 1.11 15.99
N ARG A 16 10.98 1.60 15.59
CA ARG A 16 11.43 2.95 15.91
C ARG A 16 10.80 4.01 15.04
N ASP A 17 10.76 3.79 13.73
CA ASP A 17 10.46 4.79 12.72
C ASP A 17 9.03 4.69 12.19
N GLY A 18 8.38 3.52 12.33
CA GLY A 18 7.04 3.22 11.83
C GLY A 18 7.01 2.79 10.36
N TYR A 19 8.16 2.68 9.70
CA TYR A 19 8.29 2.23 8.33
C TYR A 19 9.72 1.73 8.02
N ILE A 20 9.84 0.93 6.98
CA ILE A 20 11.11 0.54 6.35
C ILE A 20 10.97 0.57 4.83
N VAL A 21 12.07 0.85 4.14
CA VAL A 21 12.15 0.76 2.67
C VAL A 21 12.99 -0.46 2.30
N VAL A 22 12.49 -1.24 1.36
CA VAL A 22 13.17 -2.42 0.82
C VAL A 22 13.39 -2.22 -0.67
N GLU A 23 14.64 -2.05 -1.07
CA GLU A 23 15.00 -1.90 -2.47
C GLU A 23 14.86 -3.22 -3.22
N ASN A 24 14.29 -3.15 -4.44
CA ASN A 24 14.14 -4.29 -5.34
C ASN A 24 13.47 -5.50 -4.65
N LEU A 25 12.36 -5.27 -3.95
CA LEU A 25 11.58 -6.34 -3.32
C LEU A 25 10.93 -7.24 -4.39
N LEU A 26 10.43 -6.66 -5.47
CA LEU A 26 10.17 -7.35 -6.74
C LEU A 26 11.42 -7.23 -7.62
N ASP A 27 11.76 -8.30 -8.33
CA ASP A 27 12.81 -8.25 -9.34
C ASP A 27 12.34 -7.53 -10.62
N GLU A 28 13.23 -7.40 -11.60
CA GLU A 28 12.95 -6.68 -12.85
C GLU A 28 11.77 -7.29 -13.62
N GLU A 29 11.73 -8.63 -13.76
CA GLU A 29 10.67 -9.34 -14.46
C GLU A 29 9.31 -9.18 -13.73
N GLU A 30 9.29 -9.36 -12.43
CA GLU A 30 8.07 -9.23 -11.61
C GLU A 30 7.52 -7.79 -11.67
N THR A 31 8.41 -6.81 -11.66
CA THR A 31 8.08 -5.38 -11.75
C THR A 31 7.49 -5.05 -13.13
N GLU A 32 8.12 -5.54 -14.21
CA GLU A 32 7.63 -5.36 -15.57
C GLU A 32 6.27 -6.02 -15.79
N LEU A 33 6.11 -7.26 -15.30
CA LEU A 33 4.84 -7.99 -15.37
C LEU A 33 3.73 -7.23 -14.63
N LEU A 34 3.98 -6.79 -13.39
CA LEU A 34 2.99 -6.03 -12.61
C LEU A 34 2.58 -4.75 -13.34
N GLY A 35 3.53 -3.97 -13.83
CA GLY A 35 3.26 -2.72 -14.53
C GLY A 35 2.53 -2.92 -15.87
N THR A 36 2.91 -3.95 -16.63
CA THR A 36 2.30 -4.27 -17.93
C THR A 36 0.87 -4.78 -17.75
N ILE A 37 0.65 -5.69 -16.80
CA ILE A 37 -0.68 -6.23 -16.50
C ILE A 37 -1.59 -5.12 -16.02
N ALA A 38 -1.15 -4.32 -15.05
CA ALA A 38 -1.99 -3.25 -14.49
C ALA A 38 -2.48 -2.24 -15.54
N ARG A 39 -1.68 -1.98 -16.58
CA ARG A 39 -2.05 -1.06 -17.68
C ARG A 39 -2.94 -1.69 -18.74
N ARG A 40 -2.95 -3.01 -18.86
CA ARG A 40 -3.75 -3.77 -19.83
C ARG A 40 -5.02 -4.38 -19.24
N ASP A 41 -5.13 -4.41 -17.93
CA ASP A 41 -6.26 -5.02 -17.22
C ASP A 41 -7.50 -4.13 -17.34
N HIS A 42 -8.41 -4.52 -18.23
CA HIS A 42 -9.66 -3.82 -18.44
C HIS A 42 -10.60 -3.90 -17.24
N ALA A 43 -10.55 -4.99 -16.46
CA ALA A 43 -11.35 -5.12 -15.25
C ALA A 43 -10.88 -4.12 -14.19
N LEU A 44 -9.56 -3.99 -14.01
CA LEU A 44 -8.96 -2.97 -13.14
C LEU A 44 -9.33 -1.56 -13.63
N ALA A 45 -9.24 -1.30 -14.93
CA ALA A 45 -9.62 0.00 -15.49
C ALA A 45 -11.09 0.34 -15.25
N ALA A 46 -12.00 -0.63 -15.38
CA ALA A 46 -13.44 -0.46 -15.17
C ALA A 46 -13.82 -0.26 -13.69
N ALA A 47 -13.01 -0.80 -12.77
CA ALA A 47 -13.23 -0.70 -11.33
C ALA A 47 -12.66 0.59 -10.70
N ARG A 48 -12.07 1.49 -11.49
CA ARG A 48 -11.47 2.74 -11.01
C ARG A 48 -12.49 3.64 -10.30
N VAL A 49 -12.07 4.16 -9.15
CA VAL A 49 -12.78 5.19 -8.41
C VAL A 49 -11.87 6.40 -8.29
N SER A 50 -12.35 7.56 -8.71
CA SER A 50 -11.61 8.82 -8.61
C SER A 50 -11.93 9.54 -7.31
N ARG A 51 -10.91 10.17 -6.70
CA ARG A 51 -11.03 11.00 -5.49
C ARG A 51 -10.39 12.36 -5.76
N ALA A 52 -11.22 13.40 -5.81
CA ALA A 52 -10.72 14.77 -5.96
C ALA A 52 -9.90 15.17 -4.73
N ASP A 53 -8.78 15.88 -4.97
CA ASP A 53 -7.91 16.40 -3.91
C ASP A 53 -8.34 17.79 -3.40
N GLY A 54 -9.30 18.43 -4.07
CA GLY A 54 -9.75 19.78 -3.74
C GLY A 54 -8.84 20.89 -4.28
N GLU A 55 -7.77 20.55 -4.99
CA GLU A 55 -6.78 21.49 -5.56
C GLU A 55 -6.69 21.39 -7.09
N GLY A 56 -7.67 20.73 -7.71
CA GLY A 56 -7.77 20.56 -9.16
C GLY A 56 -7.23 19.24 -9.71
N GLY A 57 -6.64 18.40 -8.85
CA GLY A 57 -6.21 17.05 -9.19
C GLY A 57 -7.17 15.98 -8.67
N SER A 58 -6.99 14.75 -9.15
CA SER A 58 -7.67 13.57 -8.64
C SER A 58 -6.73 12.38 -8.54
N VAL A 59 -6.98 11.51 -7.56
CA VAL A 59 -6.29 10.23 -7.45
C VAL A 59 -7.26 9.13 -7.84
N ASP A 60 -6.88 8.34 -8.81
CA ASP A 60 -7.61 7.15 -9.19
C ASP A 60 -7.09 5.94 -8.41
N LEU A 61 -8.01 5.12 -7.93
CA LEU A 61 -7.66 3.91 -7.20
C LEU A 61 -8.65 2.78 -7.50
N VAL A 62 -8.15 1.57 -7.36
CA VAL A 62 -8.94 0.34 -7.36
C VAL A 62 -8.67 -0.39 -6.05
N VAL A 63 -9.70 -0.82 -5.35
CA VAL A 63 -9.59 -1.57 -4.08
C VAL A 63 -10.25 -2.91 -4.26
N GLU A 64 -9.51 -3.98 -3.97
CA GLU A 64 -9.96 -5.35 -4.10
C GLU A 64 -9.67 -6.14 -2.82
N ASN A 65 -10.52 -7.13 -2.55
CA ASN A 65 -10.37 -8.06 -1.43
C ASN A 65 -10.14 -9.51 -1.91
N GLU A 66 -10.63 -9.82 -3.12
CA GLU A 66 -10.56 -11.17 -3.68
C GLU A 66 -9.15 -11.51 -4.12
N LEU A 67 -8.77 -12.78 -3.95
CA LEU A 67 -7.45 -13.30 -4.27
C LEU A 67 -7.54 -14.48 -5.28
N PRO A 68 -7.93 -14.22 -6.54
CA PRO A 68 -7.96 -15.27 -7.57
C PRO A 68 -6.56 -15.84 -7.82
N ALA A 69 -6.47 -17.17 -7.96
CA ALA A 69 -5.19 -17.89 -8.00
C ALA A 69 -4.30 -17.60 -9.22
N ASP A 70 -4.89 -17.07 -10.30
CA ASP A 70 -4.24 -16.75 -11.57
C ASP A 70 -3.88 -15.25 -11.71
N SER A 71 -4.04 -14.49 -10.63
CA SER A 71 -3.75 -13.06 -10.59
C SER A 71 -2.36 -12.76 -10.02
N ILE A 72 -1.59 -11.91 -10.72
CA ILE A 72 -0.31 -11.42 -10.20
C ILE A 72 -0.51 -10.60 -8.90
N TYR A 73 -1.61 -9.87 -8.79
CA TYR A 73 -1.94 -9.10 -7.58
C TYR A 73 -2.08 -10.03 -6.39
N SER A 74 -2.83 -11.12 -6.54
CA SER A 74 -3.00 -12.15 -5.53
C SER A 74 -1.70 -12.87 -5.19
N ALA A 75 -0.88 -13.15 -6.20
CA ALA A 75 0.41 -13.81 -6.01
C ALA A 75 1.36 -12.94 -5.17
N ILE A 76 1.38 -11.63 -5.39
CA ILE A 76 2.18 -10.68 -4.60
C ILE A 76 1.65 -10.58 -3.17
N VAL A 77 0.34 -10.42 -2.98
CA VAL A 77 -0.29 -10.36 -1.66
C VAL A 77 0.01 -11.63 -0.84
N GLN A 78 0.06 -12.79 -1.49
CA GLN A 78 0.25 -14.10 -0.85
C GLN A 78 1.69 -14.60 -0.90
N ALA A 79 2.64 -13.78 -1.42
CA ALA A 79 4.03 -14.18 -1.53
C ALA A 79 4.62 -14.49 -0.15
N GLU A 80 5.15 -15.71 0.02
CA GLU A 80 5.66 -16.21 1.30
C GLU A 80 6.66 -15.26 1.97
N PRO A 81 7.63 -14.64 1.28
CA PRO A 81 8.54 -13.69 1.91
C PRO A 81 7.83 -12.47 2.50
N LEU A 82 6.80 -11.96 1.81
CA LEU A 82 6.05 -10.79 2.26
C LEU A 82 5.14 -11.13 3.44
N VAL A 83 4.40 -12.25 3.34
CA VAL A 83 3.52 -12.71 4.43
C VAL A 83 4.33 -12.96 5.70
N THR A 84 5.46 -13.67 5.59
CA THR A 84 6.37 -13.93 6.73
C THR A 84 6.91 -12.64 7.34
N ALA A 85 7.25 -11.66 6.50
CA ALA A 85 7.68 -10.35 7.00
C ALA A 85 6.57 -9.63 7.77
N MET A 86 5.34 -9.63 7.25
CA MET A 86 4.22 -8.99 7.93
C MET A 86 3.86 -9.67 9.25
N GLU A 87 3.91 -11.00 9.30
CA GLU A 87 3.74 -11.75 10.56
C GLU A 87 4.81 -11.40 11.59
N SER A 88 6.06 -11.26 11.15
CA SER A 88 7.16 -10.87 12.04
C SER A 88 7.00 -9.44 12.56
N LEU A 89 6.52 -8.51 11.73
CA LEU A 89 6.30 -7.11 12.11
C LEU A 89 5.07 -6.91 13.00
N LEU A 90 4.03 -7.73 12.82
CA LEU A 90 2.79 -7.62 13.58
C LEU A 90 2.69 -8.60 14.75
N GLY A 91 3.61 -9.57 14.84
CA GLY A 91 3.69 -10.55 15.93
C GLY A 91 2.56 -11.58 15.94
N ASP A 92 1.85 -11.76 14.83
CA ASP A 92 0.71 -12.68 14.70
C ASP A 92 0.59 -13.19 13.25
N GLU A 93 -0.19 -14.24 13.04
CA GLU A 93 -0.64 -14.63 11.72
C GLU A 93 -1.41 -13.49 11.06
N VAL A 94 -1.18 -13.24 9.76
CA VAL A 94 -1.81 -12.14 9.05
C VAL A 94 -2.72 -12.61 7.93
N TYR A 95 -3.67 -11.76 7.56
CA TYR A 95 -4.53 -11.97 6.40
C TYR A 95 -4.63 -10.70 5.54
N ASN A 96 -5.03 -10.87 4.27
CA ASN A 96 -5.30 -9.75 3.38
C ASN A 96 -6.54 -8.99 3.84
N TYR A 97 -6.34 -7.76 4.32
CA TYR A 97 -7.45 -6.87 4.66
C TYR A 97 -8.04 -6.23 3.40
N HIS A 98 -7.20 -5.80 2.50
CA HIS A 98 -7.46 -5.46 1.11
C HIS A 98 -6.15 -5.21 0.38
N HIS A 99 -6.20 -5.16 -0.94
CA HIS A 99 -5.12 -4.60 -1.74
C HIS A 99 -5.68 -3.53 -2.68
N LYS A 100 -4.82 -2.63 -3.12
CA LYS A 100 -5.24 -1.49 -3.93
C LYS A 100 -4.17 -1.09 -4.93
N MET A 101 -4.60 -0.68 -6.11
CA MET A 101 -3.76 0.01 -7.08
C MET A 101 -4.05 1.51 -7.01
N ILE A 102 -3.03 2.33 -6.83
CA ILE A 102 -3.11 3.80 -6.85
C ILE A 102 -2.51 4.28 -8.16
N LEU A 103 -3.25 5.09 -8.89
CA LEU A 103 -2.86 5.57 -10.20
C LEU A 103 -2.72 7.09 -10.17
N LYS A 104 -1.49 7.57 -10.17
CA LYS A 104 -1.19 8.99 -10.34
C LYS A 104 -0.66 9.23 -11.75
N GLU A 105 -1.54 9.70 -12.61
CA GLU A 105 -1.19 10.03 -13.99
C GLU A 105 -0.34 11.32 -14.05
N PRO A 106 0.47 11.50 -15.11
CA PRO A 106 1.27 12.69 -15.31
C PRO A 106 0.42 13.96 -15.24
N ARG A 107 0.89 14.99 -14.53
CA ARG A 107 0.30 16.34 -14.41
C ARG A 107 -1.09 16.43 -13.78
N ILE A 108 -1.88 15.37 -13.72
CA ILE A 108 -3.26 15.38 -13.22
C ILE A 108 -3.44 14.52 -11.95
N GLY A 109 -2.47 13.66 -11.61
CA GLY A 109 -2.51 12.81 -10.42
C GLY A 109 -2.53 13.66 -9.15
N GLY A 110 -3.68 13.71 -8.46
CA GLY A 110 -3.93 14.57 -7.31
C GLY A 110 -3.16 14.18 -6.04
N ALA A 111 -3.21 15.07 -5.07
CA ALA A 111 -2.67 14.85 -3.75
C ALA A 111 -3.54 13.89 -2.92
N TRP A 112 -2.93 13.17 -2.00
CA TRP A 112 -3.65 12.45 -0.94
C TRP A 112 -3.32 13.12 0.39
N THR A 113 -4.36 13.52 1.12
CA THR A 113 -4.21 14.29 2.37
C THR A 113 -3.55 13.47 3.48
N TRP A 114 -3.02 14.14 4.50
CA TRP A 114 -2.47 13.50 5.70
C TRP A 114 -3.49 12.56 6.34
N HIS A 115 -3.11 11.32 6.55
CA HIS A 115 -3.95 10.31 7.19
C HIS A 115 -3.11 9.20 7.84
N GLN A 116 -3.77 8.41 8.62
CA GLN A 116 -3.34 7.09 9.09
C GLN A 116 -4.29 6.08 8.45
N ASP A 117 -3.78 4.99 7.89
CA ASP A 117 -4.65 3.93 7.39
C ASP A 117 -5.57 3.40 8.50
N TYR A 118 -5.03 3.22 9.72
CA TYR A 118 -5.81 2.79 10.88
C TYR A 118 -6.89 3.80 11.29
N GLY A 119 -6.77 5.08 10.94
CA GLY A 119 -7.81 6.07 11.14
C GLY A 119 -9.14 5.71 10.46
N TYR A 120 -9.07 5.01 9.31
CA TYR A 120 -10.23 4.44 8.63
C TYR A 120 -10.62 3.07 9.20
N TRP A 121 -9.64 2.19 9.41
CA TRP A 121 -9.85 0.79 9.78
C TRP A 121 -10.44 0.62 11.18
N TYR A 122 -10.12 1.52 12.10
CA TYR A 122 -10.77 1.61 13.39
C TYR A 122 -12.31 1.74 13.27
N ASN A 123 -12.76 2.59 12.36
CA ASN A 123 -14.19 2.77 12.11
C ASN A 123 -14.84 1.55 11.45
N ASN A 124 -14.06 0.73 10.77
CA ASN A 124 -14.49 -0.55 10.19
C ASN A 124 -14.56 -1.69 11.21
N GLY A 125 -14.15 -1.47 12.45
CA GLY A 125 -14.26 -2.45 13.53
C GLY A 125 -12.95 -3.13 13.94
N CYS A 126 -11.79 -2.72 13.42
CA CYS A 126 -10.49 -3.15 13.94
C CYS A 126 -10.18 -2.42 15.23
N LEU A 127 -10.09 -3.14 16.35
CA LEU A 127 -9.90 -2.50 17.66
C LEU A 127 -8.48 -2.03 17.91
N LEU A 128 -7.50 -2.76 17.36
CA LEU A 128 -6.08 -2.54 17.59
C LEU A 128 -5.40 -2.07 16.29
N PRO A 129 -4.31 -1.31 16.38
CA PRO A 129 -3.55 -0.88 15.20
C PRO A 129 -2.58 -1.95 14.67
N ASP A 130 -2.84 -3.23 14.97
CA ASP A 130 -2.01 -4.38 14.56
C ASP A 130 -2.20 -4.67 13.07
N MET A 131 -1.91 -3.65 12.29
CA MET A 131 -2.10 -3.61 10.83
C MET A 131 -0.91 -2.89 10.19
N ALA A 132 -0.51 -3.38 9.03
CA ALA A 132 0.56 -2.79 8.25
C ALA A 132 0.27 -2.86 6.75
N SER A 133 0.86 -1.94 6.01
CA SER A 133 0.78 -1.87 4.54
C SER A 133 2.15 -2.06 3.93
N CYS A 134 2.21 -2.76 2.79
CA CYS A 134 3.37 -2.80 1.89
C CYS A 134 2.98 -2.11 0.59
N MET A 135 3.63 -0.98 0.28
CA MET A 135 3.41 -0.25 -0.97
C MET A 135 4.58 -0.48 -1.91
N PHE A 136 4.34 -1.15 -3.02
CA PHE A 136 5.28 -1.35 -4.11
C PHE A 136 5.23 -0.17 -5.08
N ALA A 137 6.39 0.30 -5.49
CA ALA A 137 6.54 1.24 -6.59
C ALA A 137 6.40 0.47 -7.92
N VAL A 138 5.27 0.59 -8.59
CA VAL A 138 5.06 0.06 -9.96
C VAL A 138 5.87 0.89 -10.94
N ASP A 139 5.80 2.21 -10.79
CA ASP A 139 6.69 3.18 -11.43
C ASP A 139 7.65 3.76 -10.39
N GLY A 140 8.80 4.25 -10.81
CA GLY A 140 9.70 4.98 -9.91
C GLY A 140 8.98 6.14 -9.24
N ALA A 141 9.13 6.28 -7.93
CA ALA A 141 8.51 7.32 -7.12
C ALA A 141 9.54 8.39 -6.78
N THR A 142 9.26 9.64 -7.16
CA THR A 142 10.08 10.83 -6.90
C THR A 142 9.24 11.91 -6.24
N ARG A 143 9.88 12.95 -5.73
CA ARG A 143 9.16 14.11 -5.19
C ARG A 143 8.25 14.76 -6.22
N GLU A 144 8.72 14.88 -7.46
CA GLU A 144 7.98 15.55 -8.53
C GLU A 144 6.73 14.78 -8.97
N ASN A 145 6.76 13.43 -8.95
CA ASN A 145 5.57 12.63 -9.29
C ASN A 145 4.71 12.25 -8.09
N GLY A 146 4.99 12.87 -6.93
CA GLY A 146 4.18 12.72 -5.71
C GLY A 146 4.44 11.41 -4.98
N CYS A 147 5.72 11.10 -4.66
CA CYS A 147 6.09 9.97 -3.80
C CYS A 147 5.39 10.03 -2.43
N LEU A 148 5.38 8.91 -1.73
CA LEU A 148 4.87 8.87 -0.37
C LEU A 148 5.71 9.78 0.54
N GLN A 149 5.04 10.52 1.41
CA GLN A 149 5.64 11.28 2.50
C GLN A 149 5.18 10.67 3.82
N VAL A 150 6.11 10.43 4.73
CA VAL A 150 5.83 9.89 6.07
C VAL A 150 6.42 10.81 7.13
N LEU A 151 5.76 10.90 8.28
CA LEU A 151 6.36 11.48 9.48
C LEU A 151 7.00 10.34 10.29
N ARG A 152 8.33 10.34 10.38
CA ARG A 152 9.12 9.34 11.09
C ARG A 152 8.69 9.22 12.54
N GLY A 153 8.37 8.00 12.98
CA GLY A 153 7.97 7.73 14.36
C GLY A 153 6.54 8.14 14.73
N SER A 154 5.74 8.65 13.77
CA SER A 154 4.38 9.14 14.04
C SER A 154 3.39 8.03 14.39
N HIS A 155 3.67 6.77 14.08
CA HIS A 155 2.84 5.63 14.48
C HIS A 155 2.68 5.54 16.02
N ARG A 156 3.67 6.06 16.77
CA ARG A 156 3.67 6.09 18.24
C ARG A 156 2.72 7.14 18.84
N MET A 157 2.15 8.02 18.01
CA MET A 157 1.14 9.00 18.47
C MET A 157 -0.21 8.34 18.79
N GLY A 158 -0.39 7.07 18.41
CA GLY A 158 -1.69 6.42 18.45
C GLY A 158 -2.62 6.91 17.32
N ARG A 159 -3.88 6.51 17.38
CA ARG A 159 -4.89 6.92 16.40
C ARG A 159 -5.27 8.40 16.55
N ILE A 160 -5.26 9.11 15.45
CA ILE A 160 -5.75 10.49 15.35
C ILE A 160 -7.14 10.46 14.72
N ASP A 161 -8.04 11.35 15.17
CA ASP A 161 -9.35 11.47 14.57
C ASP A 161 -9.26 11.91 13.11
N HIS A 162 -10.06 11.25 12.25
CA HIS A 162 -10.14 11.55 10.85
C HIS A 162 -11.43 12.29 10.53
N ILE A 163 -11.30 13.38 9.79
CA ILE A 163 -12.39 14.31 9.47
C ILE A 163 -12.57 14.33 7.95
N LYS A 164 -13.82 14.29 7.50
CA LYS A 164 -14.14 14.42 6.07
C LYS A 164 -13.85 15.84 5.58
N ARG A 165 -13.12 15.93 4.47
CA ARG A 165 -12.76 17.19 3.77
C ARG A 165 -12.93 16.98 2.28
N GLY A 166 -13.97 17.58 1.70
CA GLY A 166 -14.32 17.30 0.31
C GLY A 166 -14.60 15.80 0.10
N ASP A 167 -13.95 15.21 -0.89
CA ASP A 167 -14.07 13.78 -1.21
C ASP A 167 -13.09 12.90 -0.43
N GLN A 168 -12.13 13.50 0.28
CA GLN A 168 -11.16 12.78 1.10
C GLN A 168 -11.50 12.90 2.58
N THR A 169 -11.06 11.91 3.34
CA THR A 169 -11.07 11.91 4.80
C THR A 169 -9.62 11.91 5.26
N GLY A 170 -9.24 12.82 6.14
CA GLY A 170 -7.87 12.96 6.60
C GLY A 170 -7.77 13.17 8.09
N ALA A 171 -6.56 13.05 8.64
CA ALA A 171 -6.25 13.27 10.03
C ALA A 171 -6.51 14.74 10.43
N ASP A 172 -6.83 14.96 11.69
CA ASP A 172 -6.96 16.28 12.28
C ASP A 172 -5.71 17.13 12.00
N LEU A 173 -5.90 18.26 11.32
CA LEU A 173 -4.78 19.11 10.88
C LEU A 173 -4.10 19.84 12.04
N GLU A 174 -4.77 20.13 13.14
CA GLU A 174 -4.11 20.73 14.30
C GLU A 174 -3.00 19.80 14.81
N ARG A 175 -3.33 18.50 14.98
CA ARG A 175 -2.37 17.48 15.41
C ARG A 175 -1.28 17.24 14.36
N VAL A 176 -1.66 17.19 13.09
CA VAL A 176 -0.71 17.03 11.99
C VAL A 176 0.28 18.19 11.95
N ASN A 177 -0.18 19.44 12.08
CA ASN A 177 0.70 20.61 12.07
C ASN A 177 1.68 20.64 13.26
N VAL A 178 1.24 20.19 14.44
CA VAL A 178 2.13 20.05 15.59
C VAL A 178 3.14 18.92 15.37
N ALA A 179 2.71 17.80 14.79
CA ALA A 179 3.60 16.69 14.47
C ALA A 179 4.67 17.10 13.45
N LEU A 180 4.31 17.85 12.39
CA LEU A 180 5.24 18.39 11.40
C LEU A 180 6.32 19.29 11.99
N GLN A 181 6.05 19.96 13.11
CA GLN A 181 7.05 20.81 13.80
C GLN A 181 8.02 19.99 14.68
N ARG A 182 7.69 18.74 15.02
CA ARG A 182 8.40 17.93 16.01
C ARG A 182 9.00 16.65 15.46
N MET A 183 8.54 16.19 14.29
CA MET A 183 8.95 14.95 13.67
C MET A 183 9.56 15.20 12.30
N GLU A 184 10.45 14.33 11.90
CA GLU A 184 11.09 14.41 10.60
C GLU A 184 10.12 14.02 9.47
N LEU A 185 9.97 14.91 8.50
CA LEU A 185 9.27 14.63 7.25
C LEU A 185 10.22 13.92 6.28
N VAL A 186 9.86 12.71 5.89
CA VAL A 186 10.63 11.90 4.94
C VAL A 186 9.88 11.72 3.65
N HIS A 187 10.52 12.05 2.52
CA HIS A 187 10.04 11.72 1.18
C HIS A 187 10.58 10.34 0.80
N VAL A 188 9.68 9.39 0.61
CA VAL A 188 10.03 8.01 0.29
C VAL A 188 10.16 7.88 -1.23
N GLU A 189 11.32 8.30 -1.74
CA GLU A 189 11.66 8.10 -3.15
C GLU A 189 12.14 6.68 -3.36
N MET A 190 11.64 6.00 -4.40
CA MET A 190 11.91 4.58 -4.67
C MET A 190 12.06 4.32 -6.16
N ALA A 191 13.00 3.45 -6.53
CA ALA A 191 13.01 2.84 -7.85
C ALA A 191 11.81 1.89 -8.02
N ALA A 192 11.36 1.67 -9.26
CA ALA A 192 10.36 0.64 -9.55
C ALA A 192 10.80 -0.73 -9.01
N GLY A 193 9.87 -1.54 -8.50
CA GLY A 193 10.14 -2.82 -7.84
C GLY A 193 10.52 -2.73 -6.37
N SER A 194 10.90 -1.55 -5.87
CA SER A 194 11.12 -1.31 -4.45
C SER A 194 9.79 -1.17 -3.70
N ALA A 195 9.82 -1.37 -2.39
CA ALA A 195 8.63 -1.24 -1.56
C ALA A 195 8.91 -0.52 -0.24
N VAL A 196 7.89 0.12 0.30
CA VAL A 196 7.88 0.62 1.67
C VAL A 196 6.84 -0.15 2.49
N LEU A 197 7.29 -0.72 3.62
CA LEU A 197 6.41 -1.32 4.61
C LEU A 197 6.18 -0.29 5.72
N PHE A 198 4.94 -0.05 6.11
CA PHE A 198 4.62 0.94 7.13
C PHE A 198 3.46 0.52 8.01
N HIS A 199 3.54 0.91 9.27
CA HIS A 199 2.54 0.61 10.30
C HIS A 199 1.25 1.39 10.05
N GLY A 200 0.08 0.82 10.37
CA GLY A 200 -1.24 1.43 10.14
C GLY A 200 -1.45 2.82 10.76
N ASN A 201 -0.73 3.12 11.84
CA ASN A 201 -0.75 4.44 12.49
C ASN A 201 0.27 5.44 11.95
N THR A 202 1.14 5.08 11.01
CA THR A 202 2.08 6.03 10.43
C THR A 202 1.34 7.15 9.70
N LEU A 203 1.54 8.40 10.12
CA LEU A 203 1.03 9.56 9.40
C LEU A 203 1.74 9.67 8.06
N HIS A 204 0.95 9.67 6.99
CA HIS A 204 1.48 9.76 5.64
C HIS A 204 0.56 10.52 4.71
N ARG A 205 1.12 10.99 3.61
CA ARG A 205 0.43 11.69 2.53
C ARG A 205 1.18 11.52 1.22
N SER A 206 0.66 12.11 0.13
CA SER A 206 1.42 12.29 -1.09
C SER A 206 0.98 13.56 -1.81
N ASP A 207 1.94 14.30 -2.40
CA ASP A 207 1.65 15.48 -3.20
C ASP A 207 1.05 15.12 -4.56
N GLN A 208 0.62 16.13 -5.31
CA GLN A 208 0.23 16.00 -6.72
C GLN A 208 1.40 15.50 -7.56
N ASN A 209 1.09 14.84 -8.66
CA ASN A 209 2.06 14.53 -9.70
C ASN A 209 2.18 15.73 -10.65
N VAL A 210 3.25 16.48 -10.53
CA VAL A 210 3.53 17.63 -11.41
C VAL A 210 4.52 17.29 -12.53
N SER A 211 4.96 16.03 -12.59
CA SER A 211 5.92 15.52 -13.58
C SER A 211 5.26 15.00 -14.85
N GLU A 212 6.07 14.68 -15.85
CA GLU A 212 5.67 14.00 -17.09
C GLU A 212 5.56 12.47 -16.93
N ASN A 213 5.93 11.91 -15.78
CA ASN A 213 6.00 10.48 -15.56
C ASN A 213 4.85 10.02 -14.64
N PRO A 214 4.21 8.88 -14.93
CA PRO A 214 3.21 8.32 -14.04
C PRO A 214 3.84 7.86 -12.71
N ARG A 215 3.02 7.74 -11.68
CA ARG A 215 3.42 7.11 -10.42
C ARG A 215 2.32 6.16 -9.95
N TRP A 216 2.31 4.97 -10.49
CA TRP A 216 1.44 3.91 -10.03
C TRP A 216 2.08 3.17 -8.85
N ALA A 217 1.27 2.74 -7.91
CA ALA A 217 1.70 1.99 -6.74
C ALA A 217 0.70 0.89 -6.40
N PHE A 218 1.20 -0.30 -6.11
CA PHE A 218 0.40 -1.43 -5.65
C PHE A 218 0.56 -1.59 -4.14
N ILE A 219 -0.53 -1.60 -3.39
CA ILE A 219 -0.50 -1.61 -1.92
C ILE A 219 -1.23 -2.85 -1.41
N CYS A 220 -0.55 -3.64 -0.60
CA CYS A 220 -1.09 -4.78 0.14
C CYS A 220 -1.27 -4.37 1.60
N CYS A 221 -2.48 -4.46 2.14
CA CYS A 221 -2.80 -4.13 3.52
C CYS A 221 -3.11 -5.41 4.30
N TYR A 222 -2.40 -5.61 5.40
CA TYR A 222 -2.54 -6.80 6.23
C TYR A 222 -3.09 -6.44 7.61
N ASN A 223 -3.91 -7.34 8.14
CA ASN A 223 -4.39 -7.27 9.51
C ASN A 223 -3.96 -8.51 10.27
N ALA A 224 -3.57 -8.35 11.53
CA ALA A 224 -3.32 -9.45 12.42
C ALA A 224 -4.59 -10.28 12.65
N ARG A 225 -4.47 -11.60 12.73
CA ARG A 225 -5.59 -12.51 12.98
C ARG A 225 -6.36 -12.18 14.26
N SER A 226 -5.64 -11.85 15.33
CA SER A 226 -6.23 -11.47 16.62
C SER A 226 -7.02 -10.16 16.57
N ASN A 227 -6.76 -9.31 15.57
CA ASN A 227 -7.43 -8.02 15.37
C ASN A 227 -8.60 -8.10 14.36
N ASN A 228 -9.22 -9.26 14.24
CA ASN A 228 -10.37 -9.46 13.36
C ASN A 228 -11.49 -8.45 13.68
N PRO A 229 -12.09 -7.77 12.67
CA PRO A 229 -13.13 -6.76 12.92
C PRO A 229 -14.31 -7.34 13.71
N TYR A 230 -14.80 -6.59 14.66
CA TYR A 230 -16.00 -6.98 15.43
C TYR A 230 -17.31 -6.60 14.73
N LYS A 231 -17.23 -5.86 13.63
CA LYS A 231 -18.38 -5.42 12.82
C LYS A 231 -18.39 -6.14 11.49
N GLU A 232 -19.58 -6.49 11.03
CA GLU A 232 -19.80 -6.83 9.63
C GLU A 232 -19.59 -5.57 8.75
N GLY A 233 -18.95 -5.75 7.61
CA GLY A 233 -18.63 -4.65 6.70
C GLY A 233 -18.18 -5.13 5.33
N ARG A 234 -17.74 -4.20 4.51
CA ARG A 234 -17.21 -4.49 3.17
C ARG A 234 -15.81 -5.14 3.19
N HIS A 235 -15.09 -5.03 4.31
CA HIS A 235 -13.77 -5.61 4.46
C HIS A 235 -13.87 -7.02 5.03
N PRO A 236 -13.01 -7.94 4.59
CA PRO A 236 -13.11 -9.34 4.98
C PRO A 236 -12.74 -9.53 6.46
N HIS A 237 -13.36 -10.54 7.05
CA HIS A 237 -12.88 -11.17 8.26
C HIS A 237 -11.65 -12.05 7.94
N TYR A 238 -10.99 -12.50 9.00
CA TYR A 238 -9.84 -13.38 8.87
C TYR A 238 -10.13 -14.57 7.95
N SER A 239 -9.24 -14.77 6.99
CA SER A 239 -9.16 -15.95 6.15
C SER A 239 -7.67 -16.28 5.94
N PRO A 240 -7.24 -17.54 6.11
CA PRO A 240 -5.86 -17.93 5.91
C PRO A 240 -5.38 -17.59 4.50
N LEU A 241 -4.16 -17.07 4.39
CA LEU A 241 -3.52 -16.85 3.10
C LEU A 241 -2.94 -18.17 2.55
N LEU A 242 -3.15 -18.39 1.26
CA LEU A 242 -2.41 -19.41 0.53
C LEU A 242 -1.01 -18.85 0.26
N ARG A 243 0.03 -19.49 0.83
CA ARG A 243 1.39 -19.01 0.62
C ARG A 243 1.89 -19.36 -0.77
N VAL A 244 2.30 -18.33 -1.50
CA VAL A 244 2.88 -18.45 -2.84
C VAL A 244 4.40 -18.36 -2.70
N ALA A 245 5.13 -19.38 -3.20
CA ALA A 245 6.57 -19.37 -3.20
C ALA A 245 7.12 -18.17 -4.01
N ALA A 246 8.24 -17.60 -3.56
CA ALA A 246 8.82 -16.38 -4.13
C ALA A 246 9.04 -16.46 -5.65
N ASP A 247 9.47 -17.59 -6.17
CA ASP A 247 9.73 -17.85 -7.59
C ASP A 247 8.46 -18.08 -8.43
N HIS A 248 7.31 -18.27 -7.80
CA HIS A 248 6.04 -18.46 -8.49
C HIS A 248 5.34 -17.14 -8.88
N VAL A 249 5.70 -16.00 -8.29
CA VAL A 249 5.09 -14.70 -8.60
C VAL A 249 5.21 -14.38 -10.09
N ALA A 250 6.42 -14.45 -10.66
CA ALA A 250 6.64 -14.24 -12.07
C ALA A 250 5.91 -15.27 -12.95
N THR A 251 5.86 -16.53 -12.52
CA THR A 251 5.16 -17.60 -13.28
C THR A 251 3.65 -17.34 -13.36
N ILE A 252 3.03 -16.92 -12.26
CA ILE A 252 1.62 -16.53 -12.23
C ILE A 252 1.40 -15.26 -13.07
N GLY A 253 2.32 -14.29 -12.95
CA GLY A 253 2.28 -13.05 -13.75
C GLY A 253 2.30 -13.32 -15.26
N ARG A 254 3.18 -14.20 -15.74
CA ARG A 254 3.22 -14.60 -17.17
C ARG A 254 1.90 -15.23 -17.63
N ARG A 255 1.30 -16.09 -16.82
CA ARG A 255 -0.02 -16.69 -17.14
C ARG A 255 -1.12 -15.62 -17.19
N HIS A 256 -1.16 -14.73 -16.22
CA HIS A 256 -2.11 -13.62 -16.17
C HIS A 256 -1.99 -12.75 -17.44
N LEU A 257 -0.76 -12.34 -17.79
CA LEU A 257 -0.52 -11.55 -18.99
C LEU A 257 -0.99 -12.26 -20.26
N HIS A 258 -0.71 -13.57 -20.37
CA HIS A 258 -1.15 -14.40 -21.50
C HIS A 258 -2.69 -14.45 -21.60
N THR A 259 -3.38 -14.58 -20.48
CA THR A 259 -4.86 -14.57 -20.44
C THR A 259 -5.42 -13.22 -20.92
N LEU A 260 -4.84 -12.10 -20.49
CA LEU A 260 -5.25 -10.77 -20.97
C LEU A 260 -5.02 -10.58 -22.48
N GLN A 261 -3.97 -11.19 -23.03
CA GLN A 261 -3.67 -11.15 -24.47
C GLN A 261 -4.58 -12.04 -25.32
N ALA A 262 -5.03 -13.18 -24.76
CA ALA A 262 -5.90 -14.13 -25.46
C ALA A 262 -7.40 -13.73 -25.45
N GLY A 263 -7.78 -12.84 -24.55
CA GLY A 263 -9.16 -12.32 -24.45
C GLY A 263 -9.47 -11.16 -25.41
N HIS A 264 -8.50 -10.82 -26.25
CA HIS A 264 -8.63 -9.88 -27.38
C HIS A 264 -8.58 -10.61 -28.71
#